data_13edcacf7a285df586504a102d3df3f7
#
_entry.id   13edcacf7a285df586504a102d3df3f7
#
_cell.length_a   1.000
_cell.length_b   1.000
_cell.length_c   1.000
_cell.angle_alpha   90.00
_cell.angle_beta   90.00
_cell.angle_gamma   90.00
#
_symmetry.space_group_name_H-M   'P 1'
#
loop_
_entity.id
_entity.type
_entity.pdbx_description
1 polymer ?
#
loop_
_entity_poly.entity_id
_entity_poly.type
_entity_poly.pdbx_seq_one_letter_code
_entity_poly.pdbx_strand_id
1 'polypeptide(L)'
;MFGATILVPLLTGLSPSTALFTAGTGTLIYILCTGAKVPAFLGSSFSFIPALTGIGQQYGIAYALGGAICAGIFYAIVALIIKFAGTKWLDKALPPVVIGSVIIVIGLNLAPTAMQSAMYDGNGQYSLVYFSIAIVTLAIAIIASIFLKGFFNTISILIGLVGGYLFTLIMGFFFPAYKLIDFTTVSEAKWFGLPFLQQAENGTYFW
;
A
#
# COMPACT_ATOMS: atom_id res chain seq x y z
N MET A 1 -6.90 0.46 -4.70
CA MET A 1 -5.48 0.16 -4.97
C MET A 1 -4.52 1.25 -4.50
N PHE A 2 -4.87 2.55 -4.62
CA PHE A 2 -3.98 3.66 -4.23
C PHE A 2 -3.41 3.54 -2.80
N GLY A 3 -4.26 3.31 -1.80
CA GLY A 3 -3.80 3.17 -0.41
C GLY A 3 -2.78 2.04 -0.20
N ALA A 4 -3.01 0.88 -0.82
CA ALA A 4 -2.07 -0.25 -0.73
C ALA A 4 -0.73 0.06 -1.40
N THR A 5 -0.74 0.77 -2.55
CA THR A 5 0.49 1.09 -3.29
C THR A 5 1.42 2.03 -2.52
N ILE A 6 0.86 2.87 -1.64
CA ILE A 6 1.66 3.76 -0.76
C ILE A 6 1.98 3.07 0.57
N LEU A 7 1.00 2.39 1.19
CA LEU A 7 1.16 1.84 2.53
C LEU A 7 2.11 0.63 2.56
N VAL A 8 2.05 -0.25 1.55
CA VAL A 8 2.93 -1.43 1.51
C VAL A 8 4.42 -1.05 1.52
N PRO A 9 4.91 -0.14 0.66
CA PRO A 9 6.30 0.30 0.73
C PRO A 9 6.68 0.90 2.09
N LEU A 10 5.83 1.74 2.67
CA LEU A 10 6.10 2.35 3.98
C LEU A 10 6.25 1.29 5.08
N LEU A 11 5.40 0.26 5.09
CA LEU A 11 5.45 -0.82 6.09
C LEU A 11 6.61 -1.81 5.86
N THR A 12 7.07 -1.95 4.62
CA THR A 12 8.16 -2.88 4.26
C THR A 12 9.53 -2.21 4.19
N GLY A 13 9.62 -0.88 4.39
CA GLY A 13 10.87 -0.13 4.28
C GLY A 13 11.33 0.12 2.84
N LEU A 14 10.46 -0.10 1.86
CA LEU A 14 10.71 0.21 0.46
C LEU A 14 10.42 1.69 0.17
N SER A 15 11.07 2.24 -0.85
CA SER A 15 10.78 3.60 -1.30
C SER A 15 9.40 3.68 -1.97
N PRO A 16 8.47 4.54 -1.47
CA PRO A 16 7.17 4.72 -2.10
C PRO A 16 7.26 5.24 -3.54
N SER A 17 8.25 6.06 -3.85
CA SER A 17 8.47 6.60 -5.20
C SER A 17 8.84 5.50 -6.21
N THR A 18 9.71 4.57 -5.81
CA THR A 18 10.07 3.40 -6.63
C THR A 18 8.87 2.48 -6.82
N ALA A 19 8.10 2.23 -5.76
CA ALA A 19 6.91 1.38 -5.84
C ALA A 19 5.82 1.98 -6.74
N LEU A 20 5.59 3.30 -6.69
CA LEU A 20 4.66 3.98 -7.58
C LEU A 20 5.12 3.93 -9.04
N PHE A 21 6.40 4.15 -9.30
CA PHE A 21 6.98 4.08 -10.65
C PHE A 21 6.84 2.67 -11.22
N THR A 22 7.19 1.64 -10.46
CA THR A 22 7.08 0.23 -10.91
C THR A 22 5.62 -0.21 -11.07
N ALA A 23 4.71 0.23 -10.21
CA ALA A 23 3.27 -0.01 -10.36
C ALA A 23 2.72 0.66 -11.63
N GLY A 24 3.15 1.88 -11.93
CA GLY A 24 2.79 2.60 -13.15
C GLY A 24 3.30 1.89 -14.41
N THR A 25 4.57 1.55 -14.45
CA THR A 25 5.17 0.82 -15.59
C THR A 25 4.56 -0.57 -15.77
N GLY A 26 4.34 -1.31 -14.68
CA GLY A 26 3.65 -2.60 -14.70
C GLY A 26 2.22 -2.49 -15.24
N THR A 27 1.49 -1.44 -14.85
CA THR A 27 0.14 -1.17 -15.37
C THR A 27 0.16 -0.86 -16.87
N LEU A 28 1.11 -0.07 -17.34
CA LEU A 28 1.24 0.23 -18.77
C LEU A 28 1.53 -1.03 -19.60
N ILE A 29 2.45 -1.87 -19.13
CA ILE A 29 2.73 -3.17 -19.77
C ILE A 29 1.48 -4.04 -19.80
N TYR A 30 0.73 -4.11 -18.71
CA TYR A 30 -0.53 -4.84 -18.63
C TYR A 30 -1.57 -4.33 -19.62
N ILE A 31 -1.76 -3.02 -19.73
CA ILE A 31 -2.69 -2.41 -20.67
C ILE A 31 -2.30 -2.74 -22.12
N LEU A 32 -1.02 -2.69 -22.45
CA LEU A 32 -0.50 -3.06 -23.76
C LEU A 32 -0.76 -4.55 -24.07
N CYS A 33 -0.47 -5.44 -23.11
CA CYS A 33 -0.70 -6.89 -23.28
C CYS A 33 -2.17 -7.27 -23.42
N THR A 34 -3.06 -6.54 -22.72
CA THR A 34 -4.51 -6.80 -22.77
C THR A 34 -5.23 -6.04 -23.91
N GLY A 35 -4.49 -5.24 -24.69
CA GLY A 35 -5.08 -4.41 -25.75
C GLY A 35 -6.11 -3.43 -25.23
N ALA A 36 -5.91 -2.89 -24.01
CA ALA A 36 -6.81 -1.96 -23.29
C ALA A 36 -8.24 -2.50 -23.04
N LYS A 37 -8.44 -3.82 -23.14
CA LYS A 37 -9.76 -4.45 -22.94
C LYS A 37 -10.15 -4.57 -21.47
N VAL A 38 -9.18 -4.60 -20.57
CA VAL A 38 -9.39 -4.73 -19.12
C VAL A 38 -8.81 -3.51 -18.42
N PRO A 39 -9.64 -2.56 -17.96
CA PRO A 39 -9.17 -1.39 -17.25
C PRO A 39 -8.85 -1.78 -15.78
N ALA A 40 -7.63 -2.20 -15.52
CA ALA A 40 -7.17 -2.53 -14.18
C ALA A 40 -5.83 -1.83 -13.89
N PHE A 41 -5.70 -1.31 -12.67
CA PHE A 41 -4.45 -0.78 -12.13
C PHE A 41 -3.75 -1.88 -11.33
N LEU A 42 -2.47 -2.12 -11.62
CA LEU A 42 -1.64 -3.06 -10.87
C LEU A 42 -0.91 -2.30 -9.76
N GLY A 43 -1.24 -2.60 -8.52
CA GLY A 43 -0.62 -2.01 -7.35
C GLY A 43 -0.08 -3.06 -6.39
N SER A 44 0.55 -2.60 -5.31
CA SER A 44 1.07 -3.47 -4.25
C SER A 44 -0.05 -4.23 -3.55
N SER A 45 0.24 -5.44 -3.10
CA SER A 45 -0.70 -6.29 -2.36
C SER A 45 -0.31 -6.41 -0.90
N PHE A 46 -1.29 -6.27 -0.01
CA PHE A 46 -1.11 -6.48 1.43
C PHE A 46 -0.69 -7.91 1.79
N SER A 47 -0.99 -8.89 0.94
CA SER A 47 -0.59 -10.28 1.14
C SER A 47 0.93 -10.48 1.14
N PHE A 48 1.68 -9.58 0.51
CA PHE A 48 3.14 -9.66 0.46
C PHE A 48 3.83 -9.02 1.68
N ILE A 49 3.14 -8.23 2.49
CA ILE A 49 3.75 -7.55 3.65
C ILE A 49 4.45 -8.53 4.59
N PRO A 50 3.81 -9.61 5.09
CA PRO A 50 4.47 -10.52 6.01
C PRO A 50 5.72 -11.18 5.42
N ALA A 51 5.68 -11.52 4.14
CA ALA A 51 6.82 -12.12 3.44
C ALA A 51 7.96 -11.10 3.24
N LEU A 52 7.65 -9.90 2.78
CA LEU A 52 8.63 -8.84 2.55
C LEU A 52 9.27 -8.36 3.85
N THR A 53 8.49 -8.16 4.91
CA THR A 53 9.01 -7.73 6.22
C THR A 53 9.81 -8.86 6.89
N GLY A 54 9.32 -10.09 6.89
CA GLY A 54 10.00 -11.22 7.51
C GLY A 54 11.35 -11.54 6.86
N ILE A 55 11.39 -11.62 5.54
CA ILE A 55 12.63 -11.88 4.79
C ILE A 55 13.53 -10.63 4.81
N GLY A 56 12.94 -9.45 4.67
CA GLY A 56 13.68 -8.19 4.65
C GLY A 56 14.43 -7.91 5.95
N GLN A 57 13.84 -8.26 7.11
CA GLN A 57 14.48 -8.11 8.41
C GLN A 57 15.60 -9.13 8.65
N GLN A 58 15.46 -10.36 8.13
CA GLN A 58 16.43 -11.43 8.36
C GLN A 58 17.61 -11.41 7.37
N TYR A 59 17.33 -11.17 6.10
CA TYR A 59 18.31 -11.33 5.02
C TYR A 59 18.53 -10.05 4.20
N GLY A 60 17.74 -9.02 4.45
CA GLY A 60 17.78 -7.76 3.71
C GLY A 60 16.74 -7.67 2.60
N ILE A 61 16.42 -6.44 2.23
CA ILE A 61 15.35 -6.10 1.27
C ILE A 61 15.60 -6.68 -0.12
N ALA A 62 16.86 -6.78 -0.57
CA ALA A 62 17.21 -7.35 -1.87
C ALA A 62 16.74 -8.81 -2.02
N TYR A 63 16.88 -9.62 -0.97
CA TYR A 63 16.40 -11.01 -0.95
C TYR A 63 14.87 -11.09 -0.97
N ALA A 64 14.21 -10.19 -0.25
CA ALA A 64 12.74 -10.10 -0.26
C ALA A 64 12.20 -9.74 -1.67
N LEU A 65 12.86 -8.82 -2.37
CA LEU A 65 12.53 -8.48 -3.76
C LEU A 65 12.82 -9.64 -4.72
N GLY A 66 13.90 -10.40 -4.50
CA GLY A 66 14.17 -11.65 -5.22
C GLY A 66 13.02 -12.66 -5.08
N GLY A 67 12.47 -12.80 -3.87
CA GLY A 67 11.26 -13.60 -3.62
C GLY A 67 10.04 -13.11 -4.39
N ALA A 68 9.86 -11.79 -4.53
CA ALA A 68 8.78 -11.21 -5.33
C ALA A 68 8.94 -11.54 -6.84
N ILE A 69 10.17 -11.55 -7.36
CA ILE A 69 10.45 -11.98 -8.75
C ILE A 69 10.09 -13.46 -8.94
N CYS A 70 10.49 -14.34 -8.00
CA CYS A 70 10.11 -15.74 -8.03
C CYS A 70 8.59 -15.94 -8.02
N ALA A 71 7.86 -15.15 -7.22
CA ALA A 71 6.40 -15.16 -7.24
C ALA A 71 5.84 -14.75 -8.61
N GLY A 72 6.43 -13.73 -9.25
CA GLY A 72 6.07 -13.32 -10.61
C GLY A 72 6.25 -14.44 -11.64
N ILE A 73 7.37 -15.17 -11.58
CA ILE A 73 7.62 -16.32 -12.43
C ILE A 73 6.59 -17.42 -12.17
N PHE A 74 6.27 -17.69 -10.90
CA PHE A 74 5.23 -18.67 -10.54
C PHE A 74 3.87 -18.29 -11.14
N TYR A 75 3.46 -17.01 -11.06
CA TYR A 75 2.23 -16.55 -11.71
C TYR A 75 2.25 -16.72 -13.24
N ALA A 76 3.40 -16.51 -13.88
CA ALA A 76 3.53 -16.74 -15.32
C ALA A 76 3.34 -18.23 -15.66
N ILE A 77 3.90 -19.15 -14.85
CA ILE A 77 3.67 -20.60 -15.02
C ILE A 77 2.19 -20.95 -14.83
N VAL A 78 1.54 -20.43 -13.80
CA VAL A 78 0.10 -20.66 -13.56
C VAL A 78 -0.73 -20.11 -14.72
N ALA A 79 -0.39 -18.94 -15.25
CA ALA A 79 -1.07 -18.37 -16.42
C ALA A 79 -0.92 -19.26 -17.66
N LEU A 80 0.25 -19.86 -17.85
CA LEU A 80 0.48 -20.82 -18.93
C LEU A 80 -0.36 -22.08 -18.76
N ILE A 81 -0.46 -22.62 -17.55
CA ILE A 81 -1.32 -23.76 -17.23
C ILE A 81 -2.78 -23.43 -17.52
N ILE A 82 -3.27 -22.24 -17.11
CA ILE A 82 -4.64 -21.79 -17.38
C ILE A 82 -4.91 -21.70 -18.88
N LYS A 83 -3.94 -21.24 -19.67
CA LYS A 83 -4.05 -21.15 -21.11
C LYS A 83 -4.31 -22.52 -21.77
N PHE A 84 -3.70 -23.60 -21.26
CA PHE A 84 -3.85 -24.95 -21.82
C PHE A 84 -4.96 -25.76 -21.16
N ALA A 85 -5.11 -25.67 -19.84
CA ALA A 85 -6.05 -26.49 -19.06
C ALA A 85 -7.41 -25.79 -18.78
N GLY A 86 -7.50 -24.48 -19.11
CA GLY A 86 -8.69 -23.68 -18.80
C GLY A 86 -8.79 -23.30 -17.32
N THR A 87 -9.90 -22.61 -16.94
CA THR A 87 -10.12 -22.06 -15.60
C THR A 87 -10.87 -23.00 -14.65
N LYS A 88 -11.53 -24.04 -15.13
CA LYS A 88 -12.42 -24.91 -14.35
C LYS A 88 -11.75 -25.57 -13.14
N TRP A 89 -10.48 -25.92 -13.25
CA TRP A 89 -9.72 -26.49 -12.15
C TRP A 89 -9.44 -25.45 -11.04
N LEU A 90 -9.26 -24.18 -11.45
CA LEU A 90 -9.01 -23.07 -10.52
C LEU A 90 -10.25 -22.78 -9.67
N ASP A 91 -11.44 -22.77 -10.28
CA ASP A 91 -12.71 -22.59 -9.58
C ASP A 91 -12.96 -23.70 -8.55
N LYS A 92 -12.48 -24.93 -8.86
CA LYS A 92 -12.54 -26.07 -7.95
C LYS A 92 -11.49 -26.00 -6.84
N ALA A 93 -10.29 -25.49 -7.14
CA ALA A 93 -9.19 -25.37 -6.18
C ALA A 93 -9.38 -24.19 -5.22
N LEU A 94 -10.03 -23.09 -5.70
CA LEU A 94 -10.26 -21.86 -4.94
C LEU A 94 -11.77 -21.57 -4.84
N PRO A 95 -12.54 -22.39 -4.11
CA PRO A 95 -13.94 -22.09 -3.87
C PRO A 95 -14.08 -20.78 -3.06
N PRO A 96 -15.22 -20.06 -3.16
CA PRO A 96 -15.44 -18.77 -2.49
C PRO A 96 -15.18 -18.79 -0.98
N VAL A 97 -15.40 -19.93 -0.33
CA VAL A 97 -15.13 -20.11 1.10
C VAL A 97 -13.64 -19.99 1.42
N VAL A 98 -12.77 -20.59 0.59
CA VAL A 98 -11.32 -20.51 0.77
C VAL A 98 -10.84 -19.07 0.53
N ILE A 99 -11.32 -18.43 -0.53
CA ILE A 99 -10.98 -17.03 -0.83
C ILE A 99 -11.41 -16.12 0.32
N GLY A 100 -12.63 -16.28 0.84
CA GLY A 100 -13.14 -15.52 1.98
C GLY A 100 -12.28 -15.69 3.24
N SER A 101 -11.92 -16.94 3.56
CA SER A 101 -11.05 -17.24 4.71
C SER A 101 -9.68 -16.58 4.60
N VAL A 102 -9.06 -16.61 3.43
CA VAL A 102 -7.75 -15.96 3.18
C VAL A 102 -7.85 -14.45 3.35
N ILE A 103 -8.92 -13.81 2.84
CA ILE A 103 -9.13 -12.37 2.99
C ILE A 103 -9.27 -11.98 4.46
N ILE A 104 -10.02 -12.77 5.25
CA ILE A 104 -10.18 -12.56 6.70
C ILE A 104 -8.82 -12.65 7.41
N VAL A 105 -8.03 -13.67 7.11
CA VAL A 105 -6.70 -13.86 7.72
C VAL A 105 -5.77 -12.69 7.38
N ILE A 106 -5.77 -12.22 6.14
CA ILE A 106 -4.98 -11.04 5.74
C ILE A 106 -5.41 -9.80 6.54
N GLY A 107 -6.71 -9.56 6.66
CA GLY A 107 -7.24 -8.44 7.43
C GLY A 107 -6.86 -8.51 8.92
N LEU A 108 -7.00 -9.68 9.54
CA LEU A 108 -6.63 -9.88 10.94
C LEU A 108 -5.12 -9.72 11.18
N ASN A 109 -4.28 -10.17 10.26
CA ASN A 109 -2.83 -9.99 10.37
C ASN A 109 -2.38 -8.52 10.25
N LEU A 110 -3.15 -7.68 9.55
CA LEU A 110 -2.88 -6.26 9.43
C LEU A 110 -3.44 -5.42 10.59
N ALA A 111 -4.40 -5.95 11.37
CA ALA A 111 -5.04 -5.23 12.45
C ALA A 111 -4.05 -4.71 13.52
N PRO A 112 -3.06 -5.50 14.01
CA PRO A 112 -2.07 -5.00 14.96
C PRO A 112 -1.26 -3.81 14.41
N THR A 113 -0.84 -3.87 13.15
CA THR A 113 -0.10 -2.80 12.47
C THR A 113 -0.95 -1.53 12.35
N ALA A 114 -2.22 -1.67 11.99
CA ALA A 114 -3.16 -0.57 11.92
C ALA A 114 -3.37 0.09 13.30
N MET A 115 -3.52 -0.72 14.35
CA MET A 115 -3.67 -0.23 15.73
C MET A 115 -2.40 0.49 16.22
N GLN A 116 -1.23 -0.07 15.95
CA GLN A 116 0.04 0.60 16.28
C GLN A 116 0.15 1.95 15.57
N SER A 117 -0.10 2.00 14.28
CA SER A 117 -0.04 3.25 13.51
C SER A 117 -1.09 4.28 13.94
N ALA A 118 -2.25 3.84 14.49
CA ALA A 118 -3.31 4.72 14.94
C ALA A 118 -3.08 5.27 16.36
N MET A 119 -2.42 4.51 17.24
CA MET A 119 -2.33 4.81 18.68
C MET A 119 -0.99 5.39 19.11
N TYR A 120 0.09 5.07 18.40
CA TYR A 120 1.45 5.42 18.82
C TYR A 120 2.06 6.47 17.90
N ASP A 121 2.85 7.37 18.48
CA ASP A 121 3.64 8.34 17.75
C ASP A 121 4.91 7.70 17.15
N GLY A 122 5.70 8.48 16.39
CA GLY A 122 6.97 8.01 15.82
C GLY A 122 8.01 7.55 16.86
N ASN A 123 7.81 7.89 18.15
CA ASN A 123 8.68 7.50 19.25
C ASN A 123 8.15 6.27 20.03
N GLY A 124 7.05 5.68 19.58
CA GLY A 124 6.43 4.52 20.23
C GLY A 124 5.65 4.85 21.51
N GLN A 125 5.32 6.12 21.74
CA GLN A 125 4.51 6.53 22.87
C GLN A 125 3.03 6.66 22.47
N TYR A 126 2.13 6.22 23.36
CA TYR A 126 0.69 6.38 23.16
C TYR A 126 0.31 7.85 23.10
N SER A 127 -0.39 8.24 22.05
CA SER A 127 -0.85 9.61 21.85
C SER A 127 -2.34 9.66 21.54
N LEU A 128 -3.10 10.31 22.42
CA LEU A 128 -4.52 10.52 22.22
C LEU A 128 -4.80 11.37 20.97
N VAL A 129 -3.87 12.25 20.60
CA VAL A 129 -3.97 13.11 19.42
C VAL A 129 -3.92 12.27 18.15
N TYR A 130 -2.95 11.36 18.01
CA TYR A 130 -2.86 10.43 16.89
C TYR A 130 -4.09 9.54 16.80
N PHE A 131 -4.56 9.04 17.93
CA PHE A 131 -5.76 8.21 17.98
C PHE A 131 -7.02 8.98 17.54
N SER A 132 -7.18 10.24 17.95
CA SER A 132 -8.29 11.08 17.51
C SER A 132 -8.26 11.34 15.99
N ILE A 133 -7.08 11.60 15.43
CA ILE A 133 -6.88 11.77 13.99
C ILE A 133 -7.26 10.49 13.24
N ALA A 134 -6.85 9.33 13.74
CA ALA A 134 -7.18 8.04 13.13
C ALA A 134 -8.69 7.78 13.12
N ILE A 135 -9.40 8.05 14.24
CA ILE A 135 -10.86 7.90 14.32
C ILE A 135 -11.57 8.85 13.35
N VAL A 136 -11.18 10.12 13.30
CA VAL A 136 -11.80 11.10 12.41
C VAL A 136 -11.57 10.72 10.94
N THR A 137 -10.35 10.32 10.58
CA THR A 137 -10.01 9.86 9.23
C THR A 137 -10.85 8.65 8.83
N LEU A 138 -10.99 7.68 9.73
CA LEU A 138 -11.81 6.50 9.52
C LEU A 138 -13.31 6.88 9.36
N ALA A 139 -13.80 7.76 10.21
CA ALA A 139 -15.20 8.24 10.12
C ALA A 139 -15.46 8.94 8.78
N ILE A 140 -14.56 9.81 8.32
CA ILE A 140 -14.69 10.46 7.02
C ILE A 140 -14.72 9.44 5.88
N ALA A 141 -13.81 8.43 5.91
CA ALA A 141 -13.77 7.39 4.89
C ALA A 141 -15.06 6.54 4.87
N ILE A 142 -15.59 6.17 6.05
CA ILE A 142 -16.86 5.44 6.17
C ILE A 142 -18.04 6.27 5.66
N ILE A 143 -18.15 7.53 6.07
CA ILE A 143 -19.20 8.43 5.63
C ILE A 143 -19.12 8.60 4.11
N ALA A 144 -17.94 8.85 3.57
CA ALA A 144 -17.72 8.95 2.13
C ALA A 144 -18.16 7.66 1.40
N SER A 145 -17.84 6.50 1.93
CA SER A 145 -18.19 5.21 1.34
C SER A 145 -19.70 4.92 1.34
N ILE A 146 -20.43 5.38 2.36
CA ILE A 146 -21.87 5.12 2.50
C ILE A 146 -22.70 6.15 1.71
N PHE A 147 -22.37 7.42 1.83
CA PHE A 147 -23.21 8.50 1.29
C PHE A 147 -22.88 8.88 -0.15
N LEU A 148 -21.63 8.70 -0.59
CA LEU A 148 -21.23 9.03 -1.95
C LEU A 148 -21.59 7.92 -2.92
N LYS A 149 -22.01 8.27 -4.14
CA LYS A 149 -22.39 7.34 -5.20
C LYS A 149 -21.51 7.53 -6.44
N GLY A 150 -21.45 6.49 -7.27
CA GLY A 150 -20.72 6.53 -8.54
C GLY A 150 -19.21 6.68 -8.35
N PHE A 151 -18.60 7.59 -9.09
CA PHE A 151 -17.14 7.82 -9.07
C PHE A 151 -16.59 8.16 -7.68
N PHE A 152 -17.30 9.02 -6.91
CA PHE A 152 -16.86 9.41 -5.58
C PHE A 152 -16.85 8.26 -4.56
N ASN A 153 -17.72 7.28 -4.70
CA ASN A 153 -17.64 6.07 -3.87
C ASN A 153 -16.35 5.28 -4.14
N THR A 154 -15.91 5.22 -5.38
CA THR A 154 -14.66 4.52 -5.75
C THR A 154 -13.43 5.17 -5.13
N ILE A 155 -13.44 6.47 -4.91
CA ILE A 155 -12.33 7.23 -4.30
C ILE A 155 -12.55 7.57 -2.82
N SER A 156 -13.50 6.92 -2.14
CA SER A 156 -13.85 7.19 -0.73
C SER A 156 -12.65 7.11 0.22
N ILE A 157 -11.73 6.16 -0.01
CA ILE A 157 -10.49 6.03 0.77
C ILE A 157 -9.59 7.25 0.57
N LEU A 158 -9.48 7.76 -0.65
CA LEU A 158 -8.71 8.97 -0.94
C LEU A 158 -9.33 10.20 -0.26
N ILE A 159 -10.66 10.30 -0.28
CA ILE A 159 -11.39 11.37 0.42
C ILE A 159 -11.14 11.29 1.93
N GLY A 160 -11.16 10.09 2.51
CA GLY A 160 -10.80 9.86 3.91
C GLY A 160 -9.37 10.32 4.22
N LEU A 161 -8.40 9.98 3.37
CA LEU A 161 -7.01 10.37 3.53
C LEU A 161 -6.82 11.88 3.44
N VAL A 162 -7.40 12.55 2.46
CA VAL A 162 -7.36 14.01 2.31
C VAL A 162 -8.05 14.70 3.49
N GLY A 163 -9.22 14.22 3.89
CA GLY A 163 -9.94 14.75 5.05
C GLY A 163 -9.18 14.57 6.35
N GLY A 164 -8.55 13.41 6.56
CA GLY A 164 -7.68 13.17 7.70
C GLY A 164 -6.45 14.07 7.71
N TYR A 165 -5.83 14.31 6.55
CA TYR A 165 -4.72 15.24 6.41
C TYR A 165 -5.11 16.68 6.76
N LEU A 166 -6.25 17.15 6.24
CA LEU A 166 -6.79 18.48 6.58
C LEU A 166 -7.10 18.59 8.07
N PHE A 167 -7.68 17.56 8.68
CA PHE A 167 -7.91 17.53 10.10
C PHE A 167 -6.60 17.58 10.90
N THR A 168 -5.57 16.87 10.45
CA THR A 168 -4.24 16.91 11.07
C THR A 168 -3.61 18.30 10.99
N LEU A 169 -3.78 19.02 9.87
CA LEU A 169 -3.34 20.42 9.74
C LEU A 169 -4.03 21.32 10.74
N ILE A 170 -5.36 21.19 10.90
CA ILE A 170 -6.14 21.96 11.86
C ILE A 170 -5.68 21.67 13.29
N MET A 171 -5.52 20.38 13.64
CA MET A 171 -5.02 19.96 14.95
C MET A 171 -3.60 20.48 15.24
N GLY A 172 -2.72 20.49 14.22
CA GLY A 172 -1.38 21.07 14.35
C GLY A 172 -1.37 22.57 14.62
N PHE A 173 -2.39 23.30 14.13
CA PHE A 173 -2.56 24.72 14.46
C PHE A 173 -3.01 24.94 15.91
N PHE A 174 -3.91 24.09 16.43
CA PHE A 174 -4.38 24.17 17.82
C PHE A 174 -3.39 23.61 18.84
N PHE A 175 -2.58 22.63 18.45
CA PHE A 175 -1.61 21.94 19.30
C PHE A 175 -0.20 21.99 18.71
N PRO A 176 0.46 23.15 18.69
CA PRO A 176 1.78 23.31 18.09
C PRO A 176 2.89 22.52 18.81
N ALA A 177 2.64 22.05 20.04
CA ALA A 177 3.55 21.18 20.78
C ALA A 177 3.75 19.79 20.11
N TYR A 178 2.76 19.33 19.36
CA TYR A 178 2.86 18.12 18.54
C TYR A 178 3.24 18.56 17.14
N LYS A 179 4.48 18.37 16.72
CA LYS A 179 4.90 18.56 15.32
C LYS A 179 4.26 17.47 14.44
N LEU A 180 2.95 17.57 14.19
CA LEU A 180 2.19 16.55 13.48
C LEU A 180 2.56 16.47 12.00
N ILE A 181 2.97 17.57 11.40
CA ILE A 181 3.39 17.63 9.99
C ILE A 181 4.68 18.45 9.92
N ASP A 182 5.70 17.86 9.32
CA ASP A 182 6.96 18.53 9.01
C ASP A 182 7.03 18.84 7.52
N PHE A 183 7.01 20.13 7.19
CA PHE A 183 7.11 20.59 5.82
C PHE A 183 8.54 20.74 5.33
N THR A 184 9.55 20.60 6.20
CA THR A 184 10.97 20.73 5.81
C THR A 184 11.34 19.69 4.76
N THR A 185 10.89 18.45 4.95
CA THR A 185 11.07 17.36 3.98
C THR A 185 10.51 17.68 2.60
N VAL A 186 9.41 18.44 2.54
CA VAL A 186 8.80 18.84 1.25
C VAL A 186 9.60 19.96 0.60
N SER A 187 10.15 20.90 1.37
CA SER A 187 10.94 22.01 0.86
C SER A 187 12.31 21.56 0.32
N GLU A 188 12.87 20.48 0.89
CA GLU A 188 14.14 19.89 0.48
C GLU A 188 13.99 18.86 -0.63
N ALA A 189 12.77 18.41 -0.90
CA ALA A 189 12.50 17.40 -1.92
C ALA A 189 12.79 17.92 -3.33
N LYS A 190 13.51 17.12 -4.12
CA LYS A 190 13.75 17.42 -5.53
C LYS A 190 12.44 17.23 -6.31
N TRP A 191 11.98 18.28 -6.98
CA TRP A 191 10.77 18.27 -7.80
C TRP A 191 10.83 17.29 -8.99
N PHE A 192 12.03 17.06 -9.53
CA PHE A 192 12.29 16.10 -10.59
C PHE A 192 13.44 15.18 -10.17
N GLY A 193 13.15 13.91 -10.05
CA GLY A 193 14.12 12.85 -9.74
C GLY A 193 13.63 11.51 -10.24
N LEU A 194 14.52 10.74 -10.86
CA LEU A 194 14.20 9.36 -11.22
C LEU A 194 14.31 8.51 -9.95
N PRO A 195 13.27 7.73 -9.58
CA PRO A 195 13.24 7.01 -8.31
C PRO A 195 14.40 6.04 -8.11
N PHE A 196 14.90 5.44 -9.22
CA PHE A 196 16.02 4.50 -9.22
C PHE A 196 17.41 5.17 -9.14
N LEU A 197 17.50 6.49 -9.23
CA LEU A 197 18.73 7.25 -9.02
C LEU A 197 18.81 7.88 -7.62
N GLN A 198 17.75 7.75 -6.82
CA GLN A 198 17.78 8.22 -5.43
C GLN A 198 18.55 7.23 -4.58
N GLN A 199 19.56 7.73 -3.87
CA GLN A 199 20.25 6.97 -2.83
C GLN A 199 19.41 6.98 -1.55
N ALA A 200 19.39 5.85 -0.83
CA ALA A 200 18.94 5.85 0.55
C ALA A 200 19.82 6.78 1.39
N GLU A 201 19.32 7.26 2.52
CA GLU A 201 20.09 8.05 3.49
C GLU A 201 21.42 7.38 3.90
N ASN A 202 21.51 6.08 3.77
CA ASN A 202 22.72 5.27 4.04
C ASN A 202 23.69 5.16 2.86
N GLY A 203 23.49 5.91 1.77
CA GLY A 203 24.35 5.88 0.60
C GLY A 203 24.21 4.66 -0.32
N THR A 204 23.31 3.74 0.00
CA THR A 204 22.98 2.58 -0.85
C THR A 204 21.86 2.91 -1.83
N TYR A 205 21.95 2.40 -3.05
CA TYR A 205 20.86 2.53 -4.03
C TYR A 205 19.66 1.64 -3.62
N PHE A 206 18.44 2.06 -3.91
CA PHE A 206 17.19 1.34 -3.58
C PHE A 206 16.91 0.10 -4.47
N TRP A 207 17.96 -0.49 -5.07
CA TRP A 207 17.85 -1.64 -5.97
C TRP A 207 19.02 -2.60 -5.80
#